data_50c4dafbca320b5aa5f39f97f408cc5c
#
_entry.id   50c4dafbca320b5aa5f39f97f408cc5c
#
_cell.length_a   1.000
_cell.length_b   1.000
_cell.length_c   1.000
_cell.angle_alpha   90.00
_cell.angle_beta   90.00
_cell.angle_gamma   90.00
#
_symmetry.space_group_name_H-M   'P 1'
#
loop_
_entity.id
_entity.type
_entity.pdbx_description
1 polymer ?
#
loop_
_entity_poly.entity_id
_entity_poly.type
_entity_poly.pdbx_seq_one_letter_code
_entity_poly.pdbx_strand_id
1 'polypeptide(L)'
;MRPPASARLVLTALVVAGLATVSLAVASGAAAKGVTLRGAGATFPAPLYEKWIQAYRRENPDVVIAYEAVGSSEGQRRYLADAVDFGASDAALSDEQMARTQSGARLVPVTAGIVVLAYNVPGLTRPLRLSREVCAEIFAGRIRTWADPRIRAANPDLDLPNRSIAVIARQDGSGTTFALTNHLSAVSAAWRDRGPGIASLVDWRGMAMLARGNEGMAARIKGSEYSIGYLEYYFARRLGLAVAHLQNRAGRYVEPGERGGQMALTSNAGQMPDNLRLFLPDPGGAESYPIVTFSWLLLYARYPDAGKAAELKKFVRWSLTTGQTFSRDLGYIALPPEIASLSLAALDRIN
;
A
#
# COMPACT_ATOMS: atom_id res chain seq x y z
N MET A 1 5.92 -89.08 -50.40
CA MET A 1 5.70 -89.04 -51.84
C MET A 1 5.59 -87.56 -52.28
N ARG A 2 6.53 -87.10 -53.08
CA ARG A 2 6.50 -85.85 -53.85
C ARG A 2 5.70 -86.13 -55.13
N PRO A 3 5.36 -85.16 -55.97
CA PRO A 3 5.28 -83.68 -56.05
C PRO A 3 3.98 -83.22 -56.81
N PRO A 4 3.86 -82.24 -57.66
CA PRO A 4 4.81 -81.21 -58.10
C PRO A 4 4.23 -79.75 -58.18
N ALA A 5 5.09 -78.88 -58.61
CA ALA A 5 4.96 -77.47 -58.96
C ALA A 5 4.16 -77.16 -60.23
N SER A 6 3.74 -75.91 -60.36
CA SER A 6 3.70 -75.10 -61.62
C SER A 6 3.15 -73.71 -61.25
N ALA A 7 3.84 -72.64 -61.35
CA ALA A 7 4.31 -71.87 -62.54
C ALA A 7 3.35 -70.79 -63.03
N ARG A 8 3.81 -69.52 -62.99
CA ARG A 8 3.55 -68.41 -63.87
C ARG A 8 2.24 -67.58 -63.63
N LEU A 9 2.28 -66.32 -63.45
CA LEU A 9 2.60 -65.28 -64.49
C LEU A 9 2.86 -63.90 -63.90
N VAL A 10 3.81 -63.19 -64.46
CA VAL A 10 4.20 -61.79 -64.28
C VAL A 10 3.11 -60.88 -64.85
N LEU A 11 2.67 -59.89 -64.14
CA LEU A 11 2.11 -58.67 -64.72
C LEU A 11 2.61 -57.46 -63.98
N THR A 12 3.46 -56.74 -64.69
CA THR A 12 4.04 -55.46 -64.29
C THR A 12 2.98 -54.38 -64.48
N ALA A 13 2.55 -53.68 -63.45
CA ALA A 13 1.80 -52.45 -63.56
C ALA A 13 2.59 -51.33 -62.81
N LEU A 14 3.19 -50.44 -63.55
CA LEU A 14 3.73 -49.17 -63.06
C LEU A 14 2.55 -48.31 -62.55
N VAL A 15 2.54 -48.03 -61.29
CA VAL A 15 1.74 -46.91 -60.72
C VAL A 15 2.69 -45.84 -60.24
N VAL A 16 2.77 -44.74 -60.99
CA VAL A 16 3.42 -43.50 -60.60
C VAL A 16 2.62 -42.87 -59.47
N ALA A 17 3.05 -43.06 -58.26
CA ALA A 17 2.51 -42.39 -57.09
C ALA A 17 3.25 -41.04 -56.92
N GLY A 18 2.58 -39.95 -57.33
CA GLY A 18 3.05 -38.61 -57.03
C GLY A 18 3.06 -38.36 -55.49
N LEU A 19 4.22 -38.20 -54.92
CA LEU A 19 4.39 -37.70 -53.56
C LEU A 19 4.03 -36.20 -53.53
N ALA A 20 2.79 -35.89 -53.17
CA ALA A 20 2.44 -34.57 -52.70
C ALA A 20 3.00 -34.36 -51.29
N THR A 21 4.17 -33.74 -51.15
CA THR A 21 4.70 -33.28 -49.89
C THR A 21 3.84 -32.12 -49.40
N VAL A 22 2.85 -32.42 -48.52
CA VAL A 22 2.16 -31.42 -47.73
C VAL A 22 3.16 -30.92 -46.70
N SER A 23 3.82 -29.80 -46.98
CA SER A 23 4.57 -29.05 -45.97
C SER A 23 3.57 -28.49 -44.93
N LEU A 24 3.37 -29.22 -43.84
CA LEU A 24 2.78 -28.63 -42.62
C LEU A 24 3.77 -27.57 -42.12
N ALA A 25 3.51 -26.31 -42.46
CA ALA A 25 4.13 -25.19 -41.78
C ALA A 25 3.61 -25.22 -40.36
N VAL A 26 4.36 -25.89 -39.44
CA VAL A 26 4.21 -25.71 -38.01
C VAL A 26 4.56 -24.25 -37.74
N ALA A 27 3.54 -23.39 -37.72
CA ALA A 27 3.69 -22.09 -37.12
C ALA A 27 4.08 -22.31 -35.67
N SER A 28 5.40 -22.32 -35.42
CA SER A 28 5.92 -22.14 -34.08
C SER A 28 5.43 -20.79 -33.56
N GLY A 29 4.23 -20.76 -33.04
CA GLY A 29 3.79 -19.70 -32.18
C GLY A 29 4.78 -19.68 -31.02
N ALA A 30 5.79 -18.81 -31.08
CA ALA A 30 6.57 -18.47 -29.92
C ALA A 30 5.54 -18.04 -28.89
N ALA A 31 5.21 -18.90 -27.94
CA ALA A 31 4.43 -18.54 -26.78
C ALA A 31 5.15 -17.31 -26.20
N ALA A 32 4.53 -16.16 -26.28
CA ALA A 32 5.06 -14.94 -25.72
C ALA A 32 5.42 -15.29 -24.27
N LYS A 33 6.71 -15.27 -23.92
CA LYS A 33 7.15 -15.53 -22.55
C LYS A 33 6.46 -14.47 -21.69
N GLY A 34 5.51 -14.91 -20.87
CA GLY A 34 4.76 -14.00 -20.01
C GLY A 34 5.70 -13.13 -19.19
N VAL A 35 5.40 -11.85 -19.10
CA VAL A 35 6.20 -10.90 -18.34
C VAL A 35 5.92 -11.08 -16.84
N THR A 36 6.96 -11.26 -16.05
CA THR A 36 6.86 -11.29 -14.59
C THR A 36 7.40 -9.99 -14.00
N LEU A 37 6.56 -9.27 -13.27
CA LEU A 37 6.90 -8.07 -12.50
C LEU A 37 6.94 -8.40 -11.02
N ARG A 38 8.02 -8.04 -10.35
CA ARG A 38 8.21 -8.26 -8.91
C ARG A 38 8.24 -6.94 -8.18
N GLY A 39 7.35 -6.78 -7.22
CA GLY A 39 7.29 -5.61 -6.35
C GLY A 39 7.36 -5.98 -4.89
N ALA A 40 7.85 -5.07 -4.05
CA ALA A 40 7.84 -5.25 -2.61
C ALA A 40 7.70 -3.91 -1.88
N GLY A 41 7.09 -3.92 -0.69
CA GLY A 41 7.04 -2.71 0.12
C GLY A 41 5.89 -2.62 1.11
N ALA A 42 5.27 -1.45 1.15
CA ALA A 42 4.27 -1.05 2.11
C ALA A 42 3.14 -2.08 2.28
N THR A 43 2.79 -2.35 3.54
CA THR A 43 1.61 -3.17 3.87
C THR A 43 0.32 -2.37 3.84
N PHE A 44 0.41 -1.05 3.89
CA PHE A 44 -0.72 -0.13 3.87
C PHE A 44 -1.59 -0.31 2.62
N PRO A 45 -1.08 -0.24 1.37
CA PRO A 45 -1.89 -0.38 0.17
C PRO A 45 -2.07 -1.84 -0.28
N ALA A 46 -1.50 -2.82 0.41
CA ALA A 46 -1.43 -4.21 -0.06
C ALA A 46 -2.81 -4.80 -0.45
N PRO A 47 -3.90 -4.64 0.32
CA PRO A 47 -5.22 -5.12 -0.09
C PRO A 47 -5.71 -4.52 -1.41
N LEU A 48 -5.44 -3.24 -1.66
CA LEU A 48 -5.80 -2.58 -2.91
C LEU A 48 -4.92 -3.08 -4.07
N TYR A 49 -3.62 -3.26 -3.84
CA TYR A 49 -2.71 -3.81 -4.85
C TYR A 49 -3.08 -5.25 -5.22
N GLU A 50 -3.42 -6.08 -4.27
CA GLU A 50 -3.93 -7.44 -4.51
C GLU A 50 -5.19 -7.42 -5.39
N LYS A 51 -6.12 -6.50 -5.09
CA LYS A 51 -7.34 -6.33 -5.89
C LYS A 51 -7.02 -5.87 -7.31
N TRP A 52 -6.10 -4.91 -7.47
CA TRP A 52 -5.63 -4.44 -8.76
C TRP A 52 -4.97 -5.55 -9.57
N ILE A 53 -4.04 -6.28 -8.96
CA ILE A 53 -3.33 -7.39 -9.61
C ILE A 53 -4.31 -8.46 -10.09
N GLN A 54 -5.27 -8.83 -9.25
CA GLN A 54 -6.30 -9.82 -9.61
C GLN A 54 -7.19 -9.33 -10.76
N ALA A 55 -7.61 -8.07 -10.76
CA ALA A 55 -8.45 -7.49 -11.81
C ALA A 55 -7.65 -7.33 -13.11
N TYR A 56 -6.44 -6.77 -13.05
CA TYR A 56 -5.56 -6.57 -14.20
C TYR A 56 -5.20 -7.89 -14.90
N ARG A 57 -4.92 -8.95 -14.14
CA ARG A 57 -4.60 -10.28 -14.67
C ARG A 57 -5.74 -10.90 -15.49
N ARG A 58 -6.99 -10.58 -15.19
CA ARG A 58 -8.14 -11.08 -15.97
C ARG A 58 -8.14 -10.53 -17.40
N GLU A 59 -7.67 -9.31 -17.57
CA GLU A 59 -7.56 -8.61 -18.85
C GLU A 59 -6.21 -8.88 -19.55
N ASN A 60 -5.18 -9.23 -18.77
CA ASN A 60 -3.80 -9.43 -19.24
C ASN A 60 -3.23 -10.75 -18.69
N PRO A 61 -3.70 -11.93 -19.14
CA PRO A 61 -3.36 -13.23 -18.56
C PRO A 61 -1.86 -13.59 -18.69
N ASP A 62 -1.15 -13.03 -19.64
CA ASP A 62 0.28 -13.27 -19.89
C ASP A 62 1.18 -12.43 -18.96
N VAL A 63 0.62 -11.55 -18.12
CA VAL A 63 1.36 -10.73 -17.18
C VAL A 63 1.19 -11.28 -15.76
N VAL A 64 2.30 -11.62 -15.13
CA VAL A 64 2.35 -12.05 -13.73
C VAL A 64 2.92 -10.90 -12.89
N ILE A 65 2.17 -10.43 -11.92
CA ILE A 65 2.63 -9.41 -10.97
C ILE A 65 2.65 -10.03 -9.59
N ALA A 66 3.83 -10.09 -8.96
CA ALA A 66 4.03 -10.56 -7.60
C ALA A 66 4.37 -9.37 -6.70
N TYR A 67 3.60 -9.16 -5.64
CA TYR A 67 3.84 -8.11 -4.66
C TYR A 67 4.01 -8.70 -3.26
N GLU A 68 5.12 -8.34 -2.60
CA GLU A 68 5.41 -8.75 -1.24
C GLU A 68 5.21 -7.59 -0.26
N ALA A 69 4.23 -7.69 0.61
CA ALA A 69 3.91 -6.70 1.64
C ALA A 69 4.85 -6.85 2.85
N VAL A 70 6.07 -6.32 2.76
CA VAL A 70 7.16 -6.48 3.75
C VAL A 70 7.39 -5.26 4.63
N GLY A 71 6.68 -4.17 4.38
CA GLY A 71 6.85 -2.85 5.03
C GLY A 71 7.65 -1.87 4.16
N SER A 72 7.39 -0.57 4.35
CA SER A 72 7.94 0.49 3.51
C SER A 72 9.46 0.53 3.50
N SER A 73 10.12 0.42 4.66
CA SER A 73 11.58 0.49 4.73
C SER A 73 12.26 -0.70 4.03
N GLU A 74 11.70 -1.91 4.17
CA GLU A 74 12.23 -3.08 3.47
C GLU A 74 11.96 -2.98 1.95
N GLY A 75 10.81 -2.45 1.54
CA GLY A 75 10.51 -2.16 0.14
C GLY A 75 11.50 -1.17 -0.47
N GLN A 76 11.78 -0.06 0.23
CA GLN A 76 12.78 0.91 -0.17
C GLN A 76 14.18 0.28 -0.27
N ARG A 77 14.57 -0.53 0.71
CA ARG A 77 15.87 -1.21 0.71
C ARG A 77 16.02 -2.15 -0.50
N ARG A 78 14.99 -2.95 -0.79
CA ARG A 78 15.01 -3.85 -1.96
C ARG A 78 15.03 -3.09 -3.28
N TYR A 79 14.27 -2.00 -3.37
CA TYR A 79 14.25 -1.12 -4.53
C TYR A 79 15.63 -0.47 -4.77
N LEU A 80 16.23 0.11 -3.73
CA LEU A 80 17.55 0.74 -3.82
C LEU A 80 18.69 -0.25 -4.11
N ALA A 81 18.46 -1.54 -3.87
CA ALA A 81 19.39 -2.63 -4.17
C ALA A 81 19.09 -3.32 -5.52
N ASP A 82 18.22 -2.73 -6.37
CA ASP A 82 17.78 -3.28 -7.68
C ASP A 82 17.27 -4.73 -7.58
N ALA A 83 16.74 -5.14 -6.41
CA ALA A 83 16.27 -6.51 -6.15
C ALA A 83 14.79 -6.75 -6.57
N VAL A 84 14.08 -5.72 -6.98
CA VAL A 84 12.68 -5.76 -7.42
C VAL A 84 12.48 -4.84 -8.63
N ASP A 85 11.45 -5.11 -9.43
CA ASP A 85 11.11 -4.28 -10.57
C ASP A 85 10.43 -2.96 -10.13
N PHE A 86 9.78 -2.95 -8.97
CA PHE A 86 9.24 -1.73 -8.35
C PHE A 86 9.18 -1.85 -6.83
N GLY A 87 9.34 -0.73 -6.14
CA GLY A 87 9.09 -0.63 -4.71
C GLY A 87 7.74 -0.01 -4.40
N ALA A 88 7.27 -0.12 -3.15
CA ALA A 88 6.14 0.65 -2.66
C ALA A 88 6.37 1.16 -1.24
N SER A 89 5.97 2.40 -0.98
CA SER A 89 6.19 3.04 0.32
C SER A 89 5.18 4.14 0.61
N ASP A 90 4.73 4.25 1.87
CA ASP A 90 3.92 5.38 2.36
C ASP A 90 4.80 6.45 3.03
N ALA A 91 6.12 6.24 2.99
CA ALA A 91 7.16 7.23 3.26
C ALA A 91 8.00 7.37 1.99
N ALA A 92 7.85 8.47 1.27
CA ALA A 92 8.57 8.68 0.01
C ALA A 92 10.09 8.70 0.24
N LEU A 93 10.86 8.30 -0.80
CA LEU A 93 12.33 8.40 -0.77
C LEU A 93 12.78 9.85 -0.59
N SER A 94 13.85 10.07 0.17
CA SER A 94 14.52 11.36 0.26
C SER A 94 15.27 11.68 -1.04
N ASP A 95 15.67 12.95 -1.23
CA ASP A 95 16.48 13.35 -2.39
C ASP A 95 17.82 12.61 -2.43
N GLU A 96 18.43 12.38 -1.25
CA GLU A 96 19.66 11.60 -1.12
C GLU A 96 19.47 10.14 -1.56
N GLN A 97 18.37 9.50 -1.14
CA GLN A 97 18.04 8.14 -1.56
C GLN A 97 17.77 8.07 -3.08
N MET A 98 17.03 9.05 -3.62
CA MET A 98 16.76 9.12 -5.06
C MET A 98 18.03 9.30 -5.87
N ALA A 99 18.96 10.14 -5.41
CA ALA A 99 20.25 10.39 -6.06
C ALA A 99 21.17 9.16 -6.11
N ARG A 100 21.04 8.23 -5.15
CA ARG A 100 21.82 6.97 -5.11
C ARG A 100 21.32 5.91 -6.08
N THR A 101 20.13 6.07 -6.68
CA THR A 101 19.56 5.09 -7.59
C THR A 101 20.19 5.23 -8.99
N GLN A 102 21.00 4.26 -9.40
CA GLN A 102 21.76 4.32 -10.68
C GLN A 102 20.85 4.45 -11.90
N SER A 103 19.72 3.75 -11.92
CA SER A 103 18.70 3.83 -12.96
C SER A 103 17.81 5.07 -12.86
N GLY A 104 18.09 5.96 -11.91
CA GLY A 104 17.23 7.09 -11.53
C GLY A 104 15.94 6.64 -10.86
N ALA A 105 15.44 7.43 -9.92
CA ALA A 105 14.20 7.12 -9.20
C ALA A 105 13.05 8.03 -9.64
N ARG A 106 11.84 7.47 -9.65
CA ARG A 106 10.58 8.19 -9.83
C ARG A 106 9.60 7.81 -8.74
N LEU A 107 9.04 8.81 -8.08
CA LEU A 107 7.94 8.65 -7.13
C LEU A 107 6.63 8.80 -7.89
N VAL A 108 5.77 7.80 -7.81
CA VAL A 108 4.45 7.85 -8.45
C VAL A 108 3.40 7.58 -7.38
N PRO A 109 2.71 8.60 -6.86
CA PRO A 109 1.55 8.39 -5.98
C PRO A 109 0.50 7.61 -6.75
N VAL A 110 0.03 6.49 -6.20
CA VAL A 110 -0.97 5.64 -6.87
C VAL A 110 -2.26 5.50 -6.09
N THR A 111 -2.22 5.76 -4.80
CA THR A 111 -3.39 5.76 -3.92
C THR A 111 -3.10 6.61 -2.69
N ALA A 112 -4.13 6.86 -1.91
CA ALA A 112 -4.00 7.44 -0.58
C ALA A 112 -4.94 6.73 0.40
N GLY A 113 -4.74 6.99 1.68
CA GLY A 113 -5.59 6.44 2.73
C GLY A 113 -5.39 7.17 4.03
N ILE A 114 -6.16 6.78 5.04
CA ILE A 114 -6.09 7.35 6.38
C ILE A 114 -5.46 6.37 7.36
N VAL A 115 -4.68 6.90 8.29
CA VAL A 115 -4.17 6.17 9.44
C VAL A 115 -5.12 6.40 10.61
N VAL A 116 -5.77 5.34 11.05
CA VAL A 116 -6.72 5.40 12.17
C VAL A 116 -6.06 4.98 13.47
N LEU A 117 -6.55 5.51 14.59
CA LEU A 117 -6.24 5.02 15.92
C LEU A 117 -7.35 4.05 16.32
N ALA A 118 -7.07 2.76 16.17
CA ALA A 118 -7.99 1.70 16.58
C ALA A 118 -7.71 1.30 18.03
N TYR A 119 -8.77 0.94 18.74
CA TYR A 119 -8.69 0.56 20.14
C TYR A 119 -9.58 -0.64 20.47
N ASN A 120 -9.30 -1.28 21.58
CA ASN A 120 -10.09 -2.37 22.14
C ASN A 120 -10.35 -2.08 23.63
N VAL A 121 -11.43 -1.35 23.91
CA VAL A 121 -11.87 -1.04 25.27
C VAL A 121 -13.26 -1.62 25.46
N PRO A 122 -13.39 -2.77 26.16
CA PRO A 122 -14.68 -3.40 26.39
C PRO A 122 -15.67 -2.45 27.08
N GLY A 123 -16.94 -2.51 26.67
CA GLY A 123 -18.02 -1.74 27.27
C GLY A 123 -18.22 -0.33 26.68
N LEU A 124 -17.32 0.18 25.85
CA LEU A 124 -17.57 1.45 25.16
C LEU A 124 -18.59 1.26 24.03
N THR A 125 -19.72 1.96 24.13
CA THR A 125 -20.85 1.89 23.19
C THR A 125 -20.85 3.02 22.15
N ARG A 126 -20.03 4.04 22.36
CA ARG A 126 -19.88 5.19 21.45
C ARG A 126 -18.42 5.39 21.08
N PRO A 127 -18.11 5.96 19.90
CA PRO A 127 -16.73 6.21 19.47
C PRO A 127 -15.98 7.12 20.45
N LEU A 128 -14.74 6.73 20.74
CA LEU A 128 -13.80 7.52 21.53
C LEU A 128 -13.36 8.76 20.74
N ARG A 129 -13.31 9.92 21.40
CA ARG A 129 -12.76 11.16 20.87
C ARG A 129 -11.37 11.40 21.44
N LEU A 130 -10.39 11.63 20.58
CA LEU A 130 -9.01 11.95 21.00
C LEU A 130 -8.60 13.31 20.44
N SER A 131 -8.23 14.22 21.35
CA SER A 131 -7.67 15.51 20.94
C SER A 131 -6.27 15.32 20.35
N ARG A 132 -5.82 16.30 19.60
CA ARG A 132 -4.48 16.33 18.99
C ARG A 132 -3.36 16.08 20.01
N GLU A 133 -3.46 16.77 21.15
CA GLU A 133 -2.52 16.63 22.26
C GLU A 133 -2.59 15.24 22.88
N VAL A 134 -3.79 14.74 23.18
CA VAL A 134 -4.00 13.42 23.80
C VAL A 134 -3.41 12.31 22.95
N CYS A 135 -3.55 12.38 21.63
CA CYS A 135 -2.90 11.42 20.71
C CYS A 135 -1.38 11.38 20.93
N ALA A 136 -0.73 12.54 20.93
CA ALA A 136 0.72 12.61 21.12
C ALA A 136 1.15 12.13 22.52
N GLU A 137 0.39 12.46 23.54
CA GLU A 137 0.68 12.08 24.93
C GLU A 137 0.53 10.58 25.21
N ILE A 138 -0.43 9.91 24.54
CA ILE A 138 -0.60 8.45 24.63
C ILE A 138 0.63 7.75 24.02
N PHE A 139 1.00 8.09 22.80
CA PHE A 139 2.13 7.46 22.11
C PHE A 139 3.49 7.86 22.71
N ALA A 140 3.57 8.98 23.41
CA ALA A 140 4.74 9.36 24.21
C ALA A 140 4.81 8.67 25.58
N GLY A 141 3.80 7.87 25.95
CA GLY A 141 3.71 7.18 27.24
C GLY A 141 3.48 8.10 28.44
N ARG A 142 3.00 9.34 28.22
CA ARG A 142 2.66 10.30 29.27
C ARG A 142 1.20 10.19 29.74
N ILE A 143 0.29 9.73 28.88
CA ILE A 143 -1.04 9.25 29.24
C ILE A 143 -0.98 7.73 29.26
N ARG A 144 -1.22 7.12 30.43
CA ARG A 144 -1.03 5.69 30.67
C ARG A 144 -2.31 4.96 31.09
N THR A 145 -3.40 5.67 31.37
CA THR A 145 -4.67 5.08 31.76
C THR A 145 -5.81 5.64 30.93
N TRP A 146 -6.82 4.82 30.67
CA TRP A 146 -8.02 5.25 29.95
C TRP A 146 -8.82 6.30 30.73
N ALA A 147 -8.75 6.25 32.07
CA ALA A 147 -9.43 7.21 32.96
C ALA A 147 -8.69 8.55 33.13
N ASP A 148 -7.62 8.81 32.35
CA ASP A 148 -6.89 10.09 32.42
C ASP A 148 -7.85 11.26 32.19
N PRO A 149 -7.80 12.31 33.04
CA PRO A 149 -8.70 13.47 32.92
C PRO A 149 -8.69 14.13 31.54
N ARG A 150 -7.57 14.12 30.82
CA ARG A 150 -7.44 14.69 29.48
C ARG A 150 -8.23 13.87 28.44
N ILE A 151 -8.32 12.55 28.57
CA ILE A 151 -9.19 11.71 27.72
C ILE A 151 -10.65 11.98 28.09
N ARG A 152 -10.99 12.00 29.38
CA ARG A 152 -12.36 12.26 29.88
C ARG A 152 -12.90 13.60 29.42
N ALA A 153 -12.08 14.64 29.37
CA ALA A 153 -12.50 15.98 28.96
C ALA A 153 -13.11 16.00 27.56
N ALA A 154 -12.62 15.16 26.63
CA ALA A 154 -13.18 15.02 25.29
C ALA A 154 -14.34 13.99 25.21
N ASN A 155 -14.58 13.25 26.29
CA ASN A 155 -15.52 12.12 26.35
C ASN A 155 -16.36 12.16 27.65
N PRO A 156 -17.07 13.26 27.94
CA PRO A 156 -17.80 13.38 29.22
C PRO A 156 -18.92 12.35 29.38
N ASP A 157 -19.41 11.82 28.27
CA ASP A 157 -20.51 10.86 28.23
C ASP A 157 -20.04 9.39 28.16
N LEU A 158 -18.74 9.13 28.28
CA LEU A 158 -18.19 7.77 28.27
C LEU A 158 -17.72 7.38 29.68
N ASP A 159 -18.13 6.20 30.15
CA ASP A 159 -17.55 5.60 31.35
C ASP A 159 -16.21 4.95 31.01
N LEU A 160 -15.14 5.74 31.11
CA LEU A 160 -13.79 5.30 30.81
C LEU A 160 -13.18 4.53 31.95
N PRO A 161 -12.74 3.27 31.73
CA PRO A 161 -12.27 2.41 32.81
C PRO A 161 -10.93 2.87 33.39
N ASN A 162 -10.72 2.68 34.67
CA ASN A 162 -9.42 2.92 35.31
C ASN A 162 -8.47 1.74 35.03
N ARG A 163 -8.09 1.59 33.76
CA ARG A 163 -7.20 0.53 33.24
C ARG A 163 -6.05 1.15 32.49
N SER A 164 -4.89 0.48 32.55
CA SER A 164 -3.71 0.90 31.81
C SER A 164 -3.93 0.80 30.30
N ILE A 165 -3.42 1.76 29.54
CA ILE A 165 -3.41 1.74 28.08
C ILE A 165 -2.26 0.85 27.62
N ALA A 166 -2.57 -0.21 26.87
CA ALA A 166 -1.60 -1.02 26.17
C ALA A 166 -1.40 -0.45 24.75
N VAL A 167 -0.32 0.26 24.53
CA VAL A 167 0.01 0.78 23.20
C VAL A 167 0.50 -0.37 22.31
N ILE A 168 -0.01 -0.44 21.08
CA ILE A 168 0.44 -1.38 20.05
C ILE A 168 1.11 -0.59 18.93
N ALA A 169 2.31 -1.00 18.56
CA ALA A 169 3.13 -0.30 17.58
C ALA A 169 3.82 -1.25 16.59
N ARG A 170 4.30 -0.69 15.49
CA ARG A 170 4.97 -1.44 14.44
C ARG A 170 6.37 -1.85 14.87
N GLN A 171 6.70 -3.13 14.64
CA GLN A 171 8.03 -3.71 14.81
C GLN A 171 8.92 -3.46 13.59
N ASP A 172 8.32 -3.40 12.41
CA ASP A 172 9.00 -3.21 11.13
C ASP A 172 9.06 -1.73 10.73
N GLY A 173 9.99 -1.38 9.85
CA GLY A 173 10.07 -0.05 9.25
C GLY A 173 8.85 0.22 8.37
N SER A 174 8.00 1.16 8.78
CA SER A 174 6.64 1.33 8.31
C SER A 174 6.35 2.74 7.84
N GLY A 175 5.75 2.87 6.65
CA GLY A 175 5.20 4.13 6.16
C GLY A 175 3.99 4.59 6.99
N THR A 176 3.20 3.66 7.55
CA THR A 176 2.11 3.99 8.48
C THR A 176 2.66 4.62 9.77
N THR A 177 3.80 4.09 10.30
CA THR A 177 4.51 4.72 11.41
C THR A 177 5.02 6.10 11.03
N PHE A 178 5.59 6.26 9.82
CA PHE A 178 6.03 7.56 9.32
C PHE A 178 4.86 8.57 9.28
N ALA A 179 3.71 8.19 8.74
CA ALA A 179 2.54 9.06 8.67
C ALA A 179 2.06 9.49 10.07
N LEU A 180 1.98 8.55 11.02
CA LEU A 180 1.65 8.84 12.41
C LEU A 180 2.66 9.79 13.03
N THR A 181 3.95 9.48 12.98
CA THR A 181 5.02 10.27 13.65
C THR A 181 5.17 11.65 13.03
N ASN A 182 4.92 11.78 11.73
CA ASN A 182 4.86 13.06 11.04
C ASN A 182 3.70 13.92 11.58
N HIS A 183 2.50 13.33 11.73
CA HIS A 183 1.38 14.00 12.37
C HIS A 183 1.68 14.39 13.83
N LEU A 184 2.19 13.46 14.64
CA LEU A 184 2.52 13.73 16.04
C LEU A 184 3.57 14.83 16.18
N SER A 185 4.53 14.91 15.26
CA SER A 185 5.53 15.98 15.20
C SER A 185 4.92 17.33 14.83
N ALA A 186 3.90 17.35 13.98
CA ALA A 186 3.19 18.57 13.60
C ALA A 186 2.34 19.14 14.75
N VAL A 187 1.74 18.26 15.58
CA VAL A 187 0.79 18.65 16.62
C VAL A 187 1.41 18.77 18.01
N SER A 188 2.64 18.27 18.22
CA SER A 188 3.32 18.25 19.53
C SER A 188 4.79 18.60 19.41
N ALA A 189 5.18 19.77 19.94
CA ALA A 189 6.58 20.16 20.05
C ALA A 189 7.37 19.18 20.95
N ALA A 190 6.73 18.64 21.99
CA ALA A 190 7.36 17.67 22.87
C ALA A 190 7.68 16.34 22.15
N TRP A 191 6.83 15.91 21.22
CA TRP A 191 7.13 14.75 20.39
C TRP A 191 8.24 15.04 19.38
N ARG A 192 8.17 16.19 18.70
CA ARG A 192 9.12 16.60 17.66
C ARG A 192 10.54 16.81 18.20
N ASP A 193 10.68 17.56 19.31
CA ASP A 193 11.96 18.09 19.75
C ASP A 193 12.62 17.25 20.86
N ARG A 194 11.82 16.46 21.62
CA ARG A 194 12.28 15.67 22.77
C ARG A 194 11.85 14.21 22.71
N GLY A 195 11.05 13.85 21.73
CA GLY A 195 10.58 12.49 21.45
C GLY A 195 11.25 11.90 20.22
N PRO A 196 10.64 10.86 19.61
CA PRO A 196 11.18 10.18 18.44
C PRO A 196 11.24 11.04 17.17
N GLY A 197 10.52 12.18 17.12
CA GLY A 197 10.39 12.99 15.92
C GLY A 197 9.66 12.24 14.80
N ILE A 198 10.03 12.50 13.54
CA ILE A 198 9.50 11.86 12.34
C ILE A 198 10.36 10.64 12.03
N ALA A 199 9.78 9.44 12.03
CA ALA A 199 10.50 8.20 11.78
C ALA A 199 9.59 7.10 11.21
N SER A 200 10.13 6.25 10.35
CA SER A 200 9.47 5.02 9.88
C SER A 200 9.64 3.84 10.84
N LEU A 201 10.64 3.92 11.70
CA LEU A 201 10.92 2.95 12.77
C LEU A 201 11.22 3.71 14.05
N VAL A 202 10.45 3.43 15.09
CA VAL A 202 10.58 4.05 16.42
C VAL A 202 11.04 2.99 17.42
N ASP A 203 12.01 3.34 18.26
CA ASP A 203 12.36 2.55 19.42
C ASP A 203 11.35 2.82 20.55
N TRP A 204 10.40 1.93 20.70
CA TRP A 204 9.31 2.05 21.69
C TRP A 204 9.73 1.66 23.13
N ARG A 205 10.96 1.16 23.32
CA ARG A 205 11.61 0.90 24.65
C ARG A 205 10.70 0.27 25.70
N GLY A 206 9.97 -0.79 25.35
CA GLY A 206 9.07 -1.48 26.27
C GLY A 206 7.76 -0.73 26.58
N MET A 207 7.52 0.42 25.94
CA MET A 207 6.26 1.17 26.09
C MET A 207 5.12 0.59 25.24
N ALA A 208 5.44 -0.27 24.26
CA ALA A 208 4.44 -0.81 23.36
C ALA A 208 4.61 -2.31 23.13
N MET A 209 3.50 -2.99 22.91
CA MET A 209 3.49 -4.31 22.31
C MET A 209 3.70 -4.19 20.81
N LEU A 210 4.62 -4.98 20.27
CA LEU A 210 5.02 -4.85 18.87
C LEU A 210 4.26 -5.84 17.97
N ALA A 211 3.92 -5.37 16.75
CA ALA A 211 3.28 -6.19 15.72
C ALA A 211 3.84 -5.84 14.34
N ARG A 212 3.89 -6.84 13.44
CA ARG A 212 4.40 -6.68 12.09
C ARG A 212 3.29 -6.40 11.09
N GLY A 213 3.48 -5.38 10.24
CA GLY A 213 2.52 -5.00 9.21
C GLY A 213 1.19 -4.47 9.76
N ASN A 214 0.34 -3.97 8.87
CA ASN A 214 -0.99 -3.49 9.26
C ASN A 214 -1.90 -4.64 9.72
N GLU A 215 -1.79 -5.83 9.12
CA GLU A 215 -2.57 -6.99 9.51
C GLU A 215 -2.22 -7.46 10.93
N GLY A 216 -0.92 -7.57 11.25
CA GLY A 216 -0.47 -7.90 12.60
C GLY A 216 -0.89 -6.87 13.64
N MET A 217 -0.89 -5.57 13.29
CA MET A 217 -1.42 -4.50 14.14
C MET A 217 -2.90 -4.72 14.45
N ALA A 218 -3.71 -4.95 13.42
CA ALA A 218 -5.15 -5.18 13.59
C ALA A 218 -5.45 -6.41 14.44
N ALA A 219 -4.78 -7.52 14.19
CA ALA A 219 -4.93 -8.74 14.97
C ALA A 219 -4.52 -8.55 16.45
N ARG A 220 -3.40 -7.84 16.68
CA ARG A 220 -2.91 -7.59 18.04
C ARG A 220 -3.84 -6.69 18.83
N ILE A 221 -4.39 -5.62 18.22
CA ILE A 221 -5.38 -4.74 18.86
C ILE A 221 -6.63 -5.54 19.21
N LYS A 222 -7.14 -6.35 18.28
CA LYS A 222 -8.34 -7.17 18.51
C LYS A 222 -8.17 -8.15 19.66
N GLY A 223 -7.00 -8.76 19.79
CA GLY A 223 -6.67 -9.74 20.83
C GLY A 223 -6.19 -9.15 22.15
N SER A 224 -6.08 -7.82 22.28
CA SER A 224 -5.55 -7.18 23.50
C SER A 224 -6.55 -6.18 24.05
N GLU A 225 -7.23 -6.51 25.14
CA GLU A 225 -8.12 -5.58 25.81
C GLU A 225 -7.35 -4.35 26.33
N TYR A 226 -8.02 -3.22 26.39
CA TYR A 226 -7.51 -1.92 26.83
C TYR A 226 -6.33 -1.41 26.00
N SER A 227 -6.23 -1.87 24.75
CA SER A 227 -5.19 -1.46 23.82
C SER A 227 -5.63 -0.33 22.90
N ILE A 228 -4.61 0.38 22.37
CA ILE A 228 -4.70 1.34 21.28
C ILE A 228 -3.51 1.14 20.35
N GLY A 229 -3.74 1.27 19.05
CA GLY A 229 -2.69 1.22 18.06
C GLY A 229 -3.09 1.97 16.80
N TYR A 230 -2.18 2.08 15.86
CA TYR A 230 -2.38 2.80 14.59
C TYR A 230 -2.23 1.84 13.41
N LEU A 231 -3.10 1.99 12.43
CA LEU A 231 -3.08 1.17 11.22
C LEU A 231 -3.86 1.85 10.10
N GLU A 232 -3.73 1.31 8.90
CA GLU A 232 -4.56 1.74 7.77
C GLU A 232 -6.03 1.29 8.00
N TYR A 233 -6.97 2.11 7.54
CA TYR A 233 -8.40 2.02 7.85
C TYR A 233 -9.06 0.72 7.36
N TYR A 234 -8.69 0.17 6.20
CA TYR A 234 -9.20 -1.11 5.70
C TYR A 234 -9.05 -2.23 6.74
N PHE A 235 -7.88 -2.32 7.38
CA PHE A 235 -7.60 -3.40 8.34
C PHE A 235 -8.44 -3.27 9.61
N ALA A 236 -8.73 -2.04 10.05
CA ALA A 236 -9.63 -1.80 11.17
C ALA A 236 -11.06 -2.20 10.80
N ARG A 237 -11.56 -1.78 9.63
CA ARG A 237 -12.89 -2.15 9.12
C ARG A 237 -13.05 -3.67 8.97
N ARG A 238 -12.08 -4.33 8.34
CA ARG A 238 -12.10 -5.78 8.07
C ARG A 238 -12.27 -6.60 9.35
N LEU A 239 -11.65 -6.20 10.46
CA LEU A 239 -11.74 -6.90 11.73
C LEU A 239 -12.81 -6.33 12.68
N GLY A 240 -13.56 -5.32 12.26
CA GLY A 240 -14.57 -4.66 13.09
C GLY A 240 -13.99 -4.02 14.35
N LEU A 241 -12.80 -3.39 14.24
CA LEU A 241 -12.18 -2.67 15.34
C LEU A 241 -12.88 -1.34 15.57
N ALA A 242 -13.05 -0.97 16.81
CA ALA A 242 -13.45 0.39 17.16
C ALA A 242 -12.32 1.36 16.81
N VAL A 243 -12.68 2.51 16.23
CA VAL A 243 -11.73 3.55 15.78
C VAL A 243 -12.10 4.89 16.41
N ALA A 244 -11.10 5.66 16.83
CA ALA A 244 -11.30 6.94 17.45
C ALA A 244 -11.63 8.04 16.45
N HIS A 245 -12.52 8.95 16.82
CA HIS A 245 -12.67 10.24 16.14
C HIS A 245 -11.52 11.15 16.56
N LEU A 246 -10.76 11.65 15.61
CA LEU A 246 -9.57 12.45 15.88
C LEU A 246 -9.86 13.94 15.69
N GLN A 247 -9.35 14.76 16.60
CA GLN A 247 -9.45 16.19 16.48
C GLN A 247 -8.53 16.71 15.38
N ASN A 248 -9.09 17.40 14.39
CA ASN A 248 -8.33 17.99 13.30
C ASN A 248 -7.83 19.40 13.63
N ARG A 249 -7.11 20.02 12.70
CA ARG A 249 -6.55 21.39 12.83
C ARG A 249 -7.61 22.45 13.08
N ALA A 250 -8.85 22.25 12.62
CA ALA A 250 -9.99 23.16 12.86
C ALA A 250 -10.67 22.94 14.24
N GLY A 251 -10.14 22.03 15.09
CA GLY A 251 -10.70 21.70 16.39
C GLY A 251 -11.89 20.73 16.37
N ARG A 252 -12.27 20.22 15.21
CA ARG A 252 -13.39 19.29 15.07
C ARG A 252 -12.94 17.83 15.24
N TYR A 253 -13.75 17.01 15.90
CA TYR A 253 -13.57 15.57 15.96
C TYR A 253 -14.15 14.94 14.69
N VAL A 254 -13.28 14.41 13.84
CA VAL A 254 -13.62 13.86 12.53
C VAL A 254 -13.66 12.34 12.62
N GLU A 255 -14.77 11.78 12.15
CA GLU A 255 -14.93 10.34 12.00
C GLU A 255 -14.00 9.82 10.89
N PRO A 256 -13.33 8.66 11.11
CA PRO A 256 -12.55 8.01 10.05
C PRO A 256 -13.43 7.59 8.88
N GLY A 257 -13.02 7.92 7.66
CA GLY A 257 -13.74 7.53 6.45
C GLY A 257 -13.22 8.21 5.19
N GLU A 258 -13.76 7.77 4.06
CA GLU A 258 -13.40 8.28 2.74
C GLU A 258 -13.55 9.81 2.64
N ARG A 259 -14.68 10.34 3.13
CA ARG A 259 -14.99 11.78 3.03
C ARG A 259 -13.91 12.64 3.69
N GLY A 260 -13.55 12.33 4.93
CA GLY A 260 -12.52 13.11 5.65
C GLY A 260 -11.16 13.04 4.98
N GLY A 261 -10.81 11.87 4.47
CA GLY A 261 -9.59 11.67 3.70
C GLY A 261 -9.60 12.41 2.37
N GLN A 262 -10.69 12.34 1.61
CA GLN A 262 -10.84 13.05 0.34
C GLN A 262 -10.75 14.58 0.53
N MET A 263 -11.39 15.10 1.57
CA MET A 263 -11.31 16.53 1.91
C MET A 263 -9.88 16.95 2.23
N ALA A 264 -9.12 16.12 2.96
CA ALA A 264 -7.73 16.39 3.26
C ALA A 264 -6.85 16.42 1.99
N LEU A 265 -7.04 15.51 1.04
CA LEU A 265 -6.30 15.49 -0.22
C LEU A 265 -6.66 16.66 -1.11
N THR A 266 -7.95 16.90 -1.33
CA THR A 266 -8.43 17.94 -2.24
C THR A 266 -8.03 19.33 -1.78
N SER A 267 -8.14 19.62 -0.47
CA SER A 267 -7.74 20.91 0.11
C SER A 267 -6.22 21.19 -0.01
N ASN A 268 -5.42 20.20 -0.33
CA ASN A 268 -3.96 20.33 -0.38
C ASN A 268 -3.37 19.90 -1.75
N ALA A 269 -4.20 19.52 -2.72
CA ALA A 269 -3.74 19.00 -4.02
C ALA A 269 -2.82 19.99 -4.76
N GLY A 270 -3.11 21.29 -4.71
CA GLY A 270 -2.30 22.35 -5.32
C GLY A 270 -0.92 22.55 -4.69
N GLN A 271 -0.60 21.86 -3.59
CA GLN A 271 0.74 21.88 -2.96
C GLN A 271 1.65 20.76 -3.48
N MET A 272 1.17 19.91 -4.40
CA MET A 272 1.97 18.80 -4.92
C MET A 272 3.19 19.32 -5.67
N PRO A 273 4.42 19.02 -5.21
CA PRO A 273 5.65 19.46 -5.89
C PRO A 273 5.94 18.61 -7.12
N ASP A 274 6.85 19.08 -7.99
CA ASP A 274 7.24 18.40 -9.23
C ASP A 274 7.78 16.97 -9.03
N ASN A 275 8.40 16.71 -7.88
CA ASN A 275 8.91 15.39 -7.52
C ASN A 275 7.85 14.46 -6.91
N LEU A 276 6.59 14.91 -6.85
CA LEU A 276 5.42 14.20 -6.33
C LEU A 276 5.56 13.71 -4.88
N ARG A 277 6.42 14.35 -4.08
CA ARG A 277 6.64 14.03 -2.67
C ARG A 277 5.92 15.04 -1.78
N LEU A 278 4.62 14.84 -1.58
CA LEU A 278 3.81 15.65 -0.67
C LEU A 278 3.48 14.86 0.59
N PHE A 279 3.82 15.42 1.74
CA PHE A 279 3.37 14.91 3.03
C PHE A 279 2.30 15.83 3.63
N LEU A 280 1.28 15.24 4.24
CA LEU A 280 0.13 15.93 4.83
C LEU A 280 0.05 15.62 6.33
N PRO A 281 0.96 16.15 7.14
CA PRO A 281 1.06 15.77 8.56
C PRO A 281 -0.14 16.23 9.42
N ASP A 282 -0.82 17.31 9.02
CA ASP A 282 -1.97 17.88 9.71
C ASP A 282 -2.74 18.78 8.73
N PRO A 283 -3.45 18.16 7.76
CA PRO A 283 -4.06 18.88 6.66
C PRO A 283 -5.11 19.88 7.16
N GLY A 284 -5.19 21.02 6.46
CA GLY A 284 -6.23 22.02 6.69
C GLY A 284 -7.61 21.54 6.24
N GLY A 285 -8.63 22.26 6.65
CA GLY A 285 -10.03 21.98 6.29
C GLY A 285 -10.86 21.51 7.47
N ALA A 286 -12.10 22.01 7.56
CA ALA A 286 -12.97 21.76 8.71
C ALA A 286 -13.42 20.28 8.83
N GLU A 287 -13.45 19.55 7.73
CA GLU A 287 -13.85 18.16 7.66
C GLU A 287 -12.69 17.22 7.30
N SER A 288 -11.46 17.74 7.17
CA SER A 288 -10.29 16.95 6.85
C SER A 288 -9.94 16.00 7.98
N TYR A 289 -9.74 14.71 7.66
CA TYR A 289 -9.20 13.74 8.59
C TYR A 289 -7.71 14.05 8.86
N PRO A 290 -7.25 14.02 10.12
CA PRO A 290 -5.94 14.61 10.46
C PRO A 290 -4.73 13.76 10.04
N ILE A 291 -4.86 12.46 9.83
CA ILE A 291 -3.74 11.59 9.48
C ILE A 291 -4.00 10.90 8.15
N VAL A 292 -3.53 11.53 7.09
CA VAL A 292 -3.68 11.07 5.70
C VAL A 292 -2.29 10.91 5.09
N THR A 293 -2.12 9.89 4.26
CA THR A 293 -0.88 9.70 3.50
C THR A 293 -1.16 9.20 2.10
N PHE A 294 -0.31 9.58 1.17
CA PHE A 294 -0.19 8.89 -0.10
C PHE A 294 0.57 7.57 0.09
N SER A 295 0.39 6.65 -0.86
CA SER A 295 1.29 5.54 -1.07
C SER A 295 1.88 5.65 -2.47
N TRP A 296 3.19 5.60 -2.55
CA TRP A 296 3.95 5.76 -3.79
C TRP A 296 4.44 4.42 -4.29
N LEU A 297 4.35 4.21 -5.60
CA LEU A 297 5.25 3.28 -6.26
C LEU A 297 6.59 3.96 -6.48
N LEU A 298 7.65 3.22 -6.23
CA LEU A 298 9.04 3.60 -6.47
C LEU A 298 9.44 2.92 -7.79
N LEU A 299 9.59 3.70 -8.85
CA LEU A 299 9.87 3.22 -10.18
C LEU A 299 11.25 3.70 -10.65
N TYR A 300 11.94 2.89 -11.44
CA TYR A 300 13.18 3.35 -12.08
C TYR A 300 12.86 4.28 -13.24
N ALA A 301 13.70 5.28 -13.45
CA ALA A 301 13.59 6.16 -14.61
C ALA A 301 13.98 5.44 -15.92
N ARG A 302 14.83 4.40 -15.80
CA ARG A 302 15.26 3.54 -16.91
C ARG A 302 15.25 2.09 -16.47
N TYR A 303 14.67 1.23 -17.29
CA TYR A 303 14.65 -0.22 -17.07
C TYR A 303 15.58 -0.91 -18.07
N PRO A 304 16.39 -1.90 -17.66
CA PRO A 304 17.23 -2.67 -18.59
C PRO A 304 16.40 -3.50 -19.57
N ASP A 305 15.21 -3.96 -19.13
CA ASP A 305 14.26 -4.76 -19.93
C ASP A 305 13.09 -3.88 -20.37
N ALA A 306 13.08 -3.52 -21.67
CA ALA A 306 12.03 -2.69 -22.25
C ALA A 306 10.64 -3.36 -22.21
N GLY A 307 10.57 -4.70 -22.25
CA GLY A 307 9.33 -5.45 -22.12
C GLY A 307 8.73 -5.29 -20.73
N LYS A 308 9.54 -5.44 -19.68
CA LYS A 308 9.13 -5.19 -18.29
C LYS A 308 8.73 -3.73 -18.08
N ALA A 309 9.48 -2.78 -18.62
CA ALA A 309 9.14 -1.35 -18.54
C ALA A 309 7.77 -1.08 -19.16
N ALA A 310 7.51 -1.61 -20.35
CA ALA A 310 6.24 -1.42 -21.04
C ALA A 310 5.05 -1.99 -20.25
N GLU A 311 5.18 -3.22 -19.76
CA GLU A 311 4.11 -3.87 -18.99
C GLU A 311 3.89 -3.21 -17.62
N LEU A 312 4.96 -2.80 -16.93
CA LEU A 312 4.84 -2.05 -15.68
C LEU A 312 4.13 -0.70 -15.90
N LYS A 313 4.47 0.03 -16.95
CA LYS A 313 3.79 1.28 -17.32
C LYS A 313 2.30 1.06 -17.60
N LYS A 314 1.93 -0.02 -18.30
CA LYS A 314 0.52 -0.36 -18.56
C LYS A 314 -0.21 -0.65 -17.23
N PHE A 315 0.36 -1.48 -16.37
CA PHE A 315 -0.23 -1.80 -15.06
C PHE A 315 -0.41 -0.55 -14.20
N VAL A 316 0.63 0.30 -14.09
CA VAL A 316 0.54 1.52 -13.27
C VAL A 316 -0.47 2.51 -13.87
N ARG A 317 -0.52 2.66 -15.19
CA ARG A 317 -1.53 3.48 -15.86
C ARG A 317 -2.94 2.95 -15.58
N TRP A 318 -3.15 1.64 -15.71
CA TRP A 318 -4.42 1.01 -15.38
C TRP A 318 -4.79 1.24 -13.89
N SER A 319 -3.83 1.13 -12.99
CA SER A 319 -4.04 1.40 -11.56
C SER A 319 -4.43 2.85 -11.27
N LEU A 320 -3.88 3.82 -12.01
CA LEU A 320 -4.19 5.25 -11.91
C LEU A 320 -5.52 5.64 -12.57
N THR A 321 -6.11 4.77 -13.36
CA THR A 321 -7.39 5.01 -14.06
C THR A 321 -8.46 4.03 -13.58
N THR A 322 -8.62 2.89 -14.23
CA THR A 322 -9.61 1.86 -13.88
C THR A 322 -9.46 1.37 -12.44
N GLY A 323 -8.22 1.19 -11.99
CA GLY A 323 -7.90 0.72 -10.64
C GLY A 323 -8.42 1.62 -9.53
N GLN A 324 -8.56 2.93 -9.75
CA GLN A 324 -9.08 3.86 -8.74
C GLN A 324 -10.53 3.54 -8.34
N THR A 325 -11.30 2.89 -9.19
CA THR A 325 -12.69 2.52 -8.88
C THR A 325 -12.82 1.54 -7.72
N PHE A 326 -11.75 0.76 -7.42
CA PHE A 326 -11.72 -0.18 -6.30
C PHE A 326 -11.42 0.46 -4.95
N SER A 327 -10.94 1.71 -4.93
CA SER A 327 -10.47 2.37 -3.71
C SER A 327 -11.57 2.49 -2.67
N ARG A 328 -12.76 2.95 -3.05
CA ARG A 328 -13.87 3.23 -2.16
C ARG A 328 -14.35 2.01 -1.39
N ASP A 329 -14.55 0.88 -2.08
CA ASP A 329 -15.07 -0.34 -1.47
C ASP A 329 -14.13 -0.89 -0.38
N LEU A 330 -12.83 -0.66 -0.56
CA LEU A 330 -11.79 -1.06 0.38
C LEU A 330 -11.48 0.02 1.42
N GLY A 331 -12.07 1.22 1.33
CA GLY A 331 -11.83 2.32 2.27
C GLY A 331 -10.57 3.12 2.00
N TYR A 332 -9.95 2.95 0.83
CA TYR A 332 -8.89 3.82 0.34
C TYR A 332 -9.47 5.08 -0.29
N ILE A 333 -8.61 6.05 -0.53
CA ILE A 333 -8.99 7.31 -1.15
C ILE A 333 -8.46 7.31 -2.58
N ALA A 334 -9.37 7.44 -3.54
CA ALA A 334 -8.98 7.66 -4.92
C ALA A 334 -8.21 8.99 -5.03
N LEU A 335 -7.19 9.02 -5.87
CA LEU A 335 -6.41 10.24 -6.08
C LEU A 335 -7.28 11.33 -6.70
N PRO A 336 -7.16 12.58 -6.23
CA PRO A 336 -7.73 13.72 -6.93
C PRO A 336 -7.27 13.75 -8.40
N PRO A 337 -8.12 14.16 -9.35
CA PRO A 337 -7.80 14.15 -10.78
C PRO A 337 -6.49 14.86 -11.13
N GLU A 338 -6.18 15.97 -10.46
CA GLU A 338 -4.94 16.72 -10.66
C GLU A 338 -3.72 15.88 -10.29
N ILE A 339 -3.77 15.18 -9.16
CA ILE A 339 -2.67 14.33 -8.68
C ILE A 339 -2.53 13.08 -9.57
N ALA A 340 -3.65 12.48 -9.99
CA ALA A 340 -3.64 11.37 -10.92
C ALA A 340 -3.00 11.75 -12.27
N SER A 341 -3.30 12.96 -12.78
CA SER A 341 -2.71 13.49 -14.01
C SER A 341 -1.21 13.71 -13.88
N LEU A 342 -0.74 14.25 -12.75
CA LEU A 342 0.70 14.41 -12.47
C LEU A 342 1.41 13.05 -12.36
N SER A 343 0.77 12.06 -11.73
CA SER A 343 1.28 10.69 -11.64
C SER A 343 1.41 10.03 -13.02
N LEU A 344 0.42 10.22 -13.90
CA LEU A 344 0.47 9.76 -15.29
C LEU A 344 1.61 10.43 -16.08
N ALA A 345 1.76 11.74 -15.95
CA ALA A 345 2.86 12.47 -16.59
C ALA A 345 4.24 12.01 -16.10
N ALA A 346 4.38 11.68 -14.81
CA ALA A 346 5.63 11.12 -14.29
C ALA A 346 5.92 9.71 -14.85
N LEU A 347 4.87 8.88 -15.02
CA LEU A 347 4.96 7.56 -15.61
C LEU A 347 5.43 7.62 -17.09
N ASP A 348 5.00 8.63 -17.85
CA ASP A 348 5.40 8.81 -19.25
C ASP A 348 6.89 9.12 -19.43
N ARG A 349 7.55 9.64 -18.40
CA ARG A 349 9.00 9.94 -18.38
C ARG A 349 9.87 8.73 -18.04
N ILE A 350 9.31 7.53 -17.93
CA ILE A 350 10.03 6.27 -17.68
C ILE A 350 10.36 5.63 -19.05
N ASN A 351 11.63 5.24 -19.20
CA ASN A 351 12.15 4.62 -20.42
C ASN A 351 12.56 3.17 -20.19
#